data_7862d2b35c7f832b705f83430728bba3
#
_entry.id   7862d2b35c7f832b705f83430728bba3
#
_cell.length_a   1.000
_cell.length_b   1.000
_cell.length_c   1.000
_cell.angle_alpha   90.00
_cell.angle_beta   90.00
_cell.angle_gamma   90.00
#
_symmetry.space_group_name_H-M   'P 1'
#
loop_
_entity.id
_entity.type
_entity.pdbx_description
1 polymer ?
#
loop_
_entity_poly.entity_id
_entity_poly.type
_entity_poly.pdbx_seq_one_letter_code
_entity_poly.pdbx_strand_id
1 'polypeptide(L)' 'ESTDESDDAILAAIKTCAEANGHVSADDLLDLMDKTHPGEYPVSRIMRELGSLELEGRISMRSGWIIAEQR' A
#
# COMPACT_ATOMS: atom_id res chain seq x y z
N GLU A 1 19.35 2.22 4.75
CA GLU A 1 19.08 2.53 5.39
C GLU A 1 18.10 3.34 5.35
N SER A 2 17.65 3.78 4.80
CA SER A 2 16.60 4.56 4.86
C SER A 2 15.36 3.98 4.47
N THR A 3 15.12 2.75 4.76
CA THR A 3 13.83 2.18 4.52
C THR A 3 12.86 2.79 5.48
N ASP A 4 11.86 3.44 4.95
CA ASP A 4 10.87 4.10 5.74
C ASP A 4 9.93 3.05 6.30
N GLU A 5 9.65 3.11 7.59
CA GLU A 5 8.70 2.17 8.19
C GLU A 5 7.33 2.27 7.54
N SER A 6 6.97 3.47 7.09
CA SER A 6 5.69 3.65 6.40
C SER A 6 5.62 2.82 5.15
N ASP A 7 6.71 2.78 4.38
CA ASP A 7 6.74 1.99 3.16
C ASP A 7 6.54 0.51 3.48
N ASP A 8 7.23 0.01 4.50
CA ASP A 8 7.11 -1.39 4.87
C ASP A 8 5.70 -1.73 5.32
N ALA A 9 5.10 -0.87 6.13
CA ALA A 9 3.74 -1.11 6.61
C ALA A 9 2.75 -1.15 5.47
N ILE A 10 2.88 -0.23 4.53
CA ILE A 10 1.97 -0.14 3.39
C ILE A 10 2.16 -1.35 2.47
N LEU A 11 3.41 -1.73 2.21
CA LEU A 11 3.67 -2.92 1.39
C LEU A 11 3.12 -4.18 2.04
N ALA A 12 3.27 -4.31 3.35
CA ALA A 12 2.73 -5.46 4.06
C ALA A 12 1.21 -5.50 3.96
N ALA A 13 0.57 -4.33 4.07
CA ALA A 13 -0.88 -4.26 3.94
C ALA A 13 -1.32 -4.66 2.53
N ILE A 14 -0.59 -4.21 1.52
CA ILE A 14 -0.91 -4.56 0.14
C ILE A 14 -0.82 -6.06 -0.06
N LYS A 15 0.25 -6.67 0.45
CA LYS A 15 0.43 -8.10 0.31
C LYS A 15 -0.66 -8.88 1.04
N THR A 16 -1.03 -8.42 2.23
CA THR A 16 -2.08 -9.08 3.00
C THR A 16 -3.41 -9.04 2.25
N CYS A 17 -3.78 -7.89 1.71
CA CYS A 17 -5.01 -7.78 0.95
C CYS A 17 -4.97 -8.62 -0.31
N ALA A 18 -3.84 -8.63 -1.00
CA ALA A 18 -3.70 -9.40 -2.23
C ALA A 18 -3.82 -10.88 -1.96
N GLU A 19 -3.26 -11.35 -0.85
CA GLU A 19 -3.35 -12.77 -0.51
C GLU A 19 -4.78 -13.17 -0.16
N ALA A 20 -5.49 -12.27 0.49
CA ALA A 20 -6.86 -12.57 0.90
C ALA A 20 -7.83 -12.52 -0.27
N ASN A 21 -7.65 -11.57 -1.18
CA ASN A 21 -8.63 -11.31 -2.22
C ASN A 21 -8.09 -11.49 -3.65
N GLY A 22 -6.82 -11.76 -3.80
CA GLY A 22 -6.20 -11.89 -5.11
C GLY A 22 -5.76 -10.56 -5.69
N HIS A 23 -6.27 -9.47 -5.18
CA HIS A 23 -5.88 -8.12 -5.61
C HIS A 23 -6.32 -7.15 -4.53
N VAL A 24 -5.85 -5.92 -4.63
CA VAL A 24 -6.19 -4.90 -3.65
C VAL A 24 -6.43 -3.58 -4.37
N SER A 25 -7.45 -2.86 -3.93
CA SER A 25 -7.71 -1.52 -4.44
C SER A 25 -7.23 -0.51 -3.42
N ALA A 26 -7.17 0.77 -3.81
CA ALA A 26 -6.79 1.82 -2.89
C ALA A 26 -7.75 1.88 -1.71
N ASP A 27 -9.04 1.69 -1.96
CA ASP A 27 -10.03 1.72 -0.89
C ASP A 27 -9.79 0.60 0.11
N ASP A 28 -9.48 -0.59 -0.37
CA ASP A 28 -9.19 -1.72 0.50
C ASP A 28 -7.96 -1.42 1.36
N LEU A 29 -6.94 -0.85 0.75
CA LEU A 29 -5.74 -0.52 1.48
C LEU A 29 -6.01 0.53 2.54
N LEU A 30 -6.76 1.57 2.19
CA LEU A 30 -7.08 2.62 3.15
C LEU A 30 -7.85 2.04 4.34
N ASP A 31 -8.79 1.15 4.07
CA ASP A 31 -9.58 0.54 5.12
C ASP A 31 -8.70 -0.30 6.04
N LEU A 32 -7.80 -1.09 5.47
CA LEU A 32 -6.91 -1.93 6.27
C LEU A 32 -5.97 -1.08 7.10
N MET A 33 -5.39 -0.05 6.52
CA MET A 33 -4.48 0.82 7.25
C MET A 33 -5.19 1.53 8.39
N ASP A 34 -6.44 1.91 8.20
CA ASP A 34 -7.21 2.54 9.26
C ASP A 34 -7.47 1.56 10.40
N LYS A 35 -7.67 0.30 10.08
CA LYS A 35 -7.92 -0.71 11.12
C LYS A 35 -6.66 -1.11 11.87
N THR A 36 -5.55 -1.22 11.17
CA THR A 36 -4.32 -1.69 11.81
C THR A 36 -3.51 -0.56 12.42
N HIS A 37 -3.64 0.65 11.88
CA HIS A 37 -2.91 1.81 12.38
C HIS A 37 -3.84 3.01 12.49
N PRO A 38 -4.84 2.94 13.37
CA PRO A 38 -5.83 4.01 13.45
C PRO A 38 -5.18 5.34 13.79
N GLY A 39 -5.46 6.34 12.97
CA GLY A 39 -4.96 7.68 13.21
C GLY A 39 -3.51 7.92 12.85
N GLU A 40 -2.77 6.88 12.43
CA GLU A 40 -1.35 7.05 12.13
C GLU A 40 -1.10 7.36 10.66
N TYR A 41 -1.96 6.90 9.78
CA TYR A 41 -1.77 7.07 8.34
C TYR A 41 -2.97 7.74 7.72
N PRO A 42 -2.97 9.07 7.66
CA PRO A 42 -4.06 9.78 6.97
C PRO A 42 -4.04 9.45 5.48
N VAL A 43 -5.18 9.62 4.84
CA VAL A 43 -5.34 9.29 3.43
C VAL A 43 -4.28 9.95 2.57
N SER A 44 -4.00 11.23 2.83
CA SER A 44 -3.03 11.96 2.01
C SER A 44 -1.64 11.33 2.12
N ARG A 45 -1.28 10.87 3.30
CA ARG A 45 0.02 10.23 3.50
C ARG A 45 0.08 8.90 2.75
N ILE A 46 -0.99 8.11 2.86
CA ILE A 46 -1.02 6.82 2.18
C ILE A 46 -0.93 7.01 0.67
N MET A 47 -1.66 7.97 0.12
CA MET A 47 -1.62 8.21 -1.31
C MET A 47 -0.24 8.67 -1.76
N ARG A 48 0.42 9.48 -0.94
CA ARG A 48 1.78 9.92 -1.25
C ARG A 48 2.74 8.73 -1.27
N GLU A 49 2.64 7.86 -0.27
CA GLU A 49 3.51 6.69 -0.21
C GLU A 49 3.26 5.75 -1.38
N LEU A 50 1.99 5.59 -1.76
CA LEU A 50 1.68 4.76 -2.92
C LEU A 50 2.32 5.31 -4.18
N GLY A 51 2.25 6.63 -4.38
CA GLY A 51 2.88 7.24 -5.53
C GLY A 51 4.38 7.03 -5.54
N SER A 52 5.00 7.15 -4.37
CA SER A 52 6.43 6.95 -4.25
C SER A 52 6.81 5.50 -4.57
N LEU A 53 6.05 4.55 -4.04
CA LEU A 53 6.31 3.13 -4.30
C LEU A 53 6.14 2.81 -5.77
N GLU A 54 5.16 3.42 -6.41
CA GLU A 54 4.95 3.19 -7.83
C GLU A 54 6.12 3.72 -8.64
N LEU A 55 6.61 4.89 -8.30
CA LEU A 55 7.76 5.48 -8.99
C LEU A 55 9.01 4.62 -8.81
N GLU A 56 9.15 3.97 -7.67
CA GLU A 56 10.28 3.10 -7.41
C GLU A 56 10.14 1.74 -8.07
N GLY A 57 8.98 1.45 -8.62
CA GLY A 57 8.75 0.17 -9.26
C GLY A 57 8.40 -0.95 -8.30
N ARG A 58 8.05 -0.63 -7.07
CA ARG A 58 7.70 -1.63 -6.09
C ARG A 58 6.25 -2.06 -6.22
N ILE A 59 5.40 -1.20 -6.73
CA ILE A 59 4.01 -1.53 -6.99
C ILE A 59 3.61 -0.98 -8.33
N SER A 60 2.53 -1.53 -8.86
CA SER A 60 1.91 -1.04 -10.09
C SER A 60 0.46 -0.75 -9.81
N MET A 61 -0.05 0.29 -10.45
CA MET A 61 -1.46 0.65 -10.35
C MET A 61 -2.10 0.43 -11.71
N ARG A 62 -3.06 -0.49 -11.78
CA ARG A 62 -3.72 -0.79 -13.04
C ARG A 62 -5.21 -0.89 -12.83
N SER A 63 -5.96 -0.10 -13.58
CA SER A 63 -7.43 -0.16 -13.55
C SER A 63 -7.98 -0.06 -12.14
N GLY A 64 -7.34 0.75 -11.31
CA GLY A 64 -7.79 0.93 -9.94
C GLY A 64 -7.28 -0.12 -8.97
N TRP A 65 -6.52 -1.10 -9.45
CA TRP A 65 -5.95 -2.13 -8.59
C TRP A 65 -4.50 -1.85 -8.30
N ILE A 66 -4.06 -2.23 -7.11
CA ILE A 66 -2.67 -2.10 -6.70
C ILE A 66 -2.04 -3.48 -6.75
N ILE A 67 -0.94 -3.60 -7.47
CA ILE A 67 -0.25 -4.87 -7.64
C ILE A 67 1.15 -4.73 -7.06
N ALA A 68 1.48 -5.59 -6.11
CA ALA A 68 2.82 -5.57 -5.54
C ALA A 68 3.78 -6.24 -6.51
N GLU A 69 4.82 -5.51 -6.90
CA GLU A 69 5.82 -6.06 -7.79
C GLU A 69 6.88 -6.73 -6.95
N GLN A 70 7.24 -7.94 -7.33
CA GLN A 70 8.26 -8.66 -6.60
C GLN A 70 9.44 -8.89 -7.49
N ARG A 71 10.60 -8.75 -6.93
CA ARG A 71 11.80 -8.96 -7.69
C ARG A 71 12.69 -9.94 -7.00
#